data_e857f2a2b02986d2e40a022ac9bf26ee
#
_entry.id   e857f2a2b02986d2e40a022ac9bf26ee
#
_cell.length_a   1.000
_cell.length_b   1.000
_cell.length_c   1.000
_cell.angle_alpha   90.00
_cell.angle_beta   90.00
_cell.angle_gamma   90.00
#
_symmetry.space_group_name_H-M   'P 1'
#
loop_
_entity.id
_entity.type
_entity.pdbx_description
1 polymer ?
#
loop_
_entity_poly.entity_id
_entity_poly.type
_entity_poly.pdbx_seq_one_letter_code
_entity_poly.pdbx_strand_id
1 'polypeptide(L)'
;IVVDNYQYQYPIYENNVIHLKLNHKNMRPVVNGLYQSYFRLVQAAIKNYEWDQGQHWKVHVSQMARGDEGWAQNFQAMIEAQVKPFLNSNGAILPEFDGYEYEKASGTSGAKDTRDIKNLIEDIFDFTARAFLIPAVLVNGKVEGTADANTRFLTNCIDPICDQLQEEATRKRYGYDGWHRGDFIRVDSSSIIHFDLFENAANVEKLVGSGAYTINDVRRAANQAIINEPWADEHYMTLNISTMGQATRPLTQEGGEVE
;
A
#
# COMPACT_ATOMS: atom_id res chain seq x y z
N ILE A 1 -7.84 29.63 2.72
CA ILE A 1 -7.88 28.23 2.25
C ILE A 1 -7.46 28.25 0.79
N VAL A 2 -6.51 27.40 0.44
CA VAL A 2 -6.03 27.21 -0.92
C VAL A 2 -6.35 25.76 -1.33
N VAL A 3 -7.10 25.60 -2.42
CA VAL A 3 -7.41 24.30 -2.99
C VAL A 3 -7.00 24.33 -4.46
N ASP A 4 -6.18 23.39 -4.87
CA ASP A 4 -5.67 23.26 -6.26
C ASP A 4 -5.08 24.57 -6.81
N ASN A 5 -4.29 25.28 -5.98
CA ASN A 5 -3.72 26.61 -6.24
C ASN A 5 -4.75 27.76 -6.33
N TYR A 6 -6.01 27.50 -6.02
CA TYR A 6 -7.03 28.53 -5.94
C TYR A 6 -7.17 29.01 -4.50
N GLN A 7 -7.02 30.32 -4.29
CA GLN A 7 -7.22 30.94 -2.99
C GLN A 7 -8.64 31.53 -2.91
N TYR A 8 -9.42 31.01 -1.95
CA TYR A 8 -10.76 31.52 -1.70
C TYR A 8 -10.68 32.96 -1.16
N GLN A 9 -11.44 33.87 -1.77
CA GLN A 9 -11.45 35.30 -1.39
C GLN A 9 -12.15 35.57 -0.07
N TYR A 10 -13.08 34.70 0.32
CA TYR A 10 -13.87 34.87 1.53
C TYR A 10 -13.35 33.99 2.65
N PRO A 11 -13.25 34.55 3.89
CA PRO A 11 -12.90 33.74 5.05
C PRO A 11 -14.02 32.71 5.33
N ILE A 12 -13.67 31.47 5.49
CA ILE A 12 -14.58 30.44 5.97
C ILE A 12 -14.37 30.32 7.47
N TYR A 13 -15.45 30.47 8.25
CA TYR A 13 -15.38 30.33 9.70
C TYR A 13 -14.97 28.89 10.07
N GLU A 14 -14.13 28.76 11.07
CA GLU A 14 -13.61 27.47 11.54
C GLU A 14 -14.72 26.49 11.94
N ASN A 15 -15.82 27.00 12.48
CA ASN A 15 -17.00 26.19 12.85
C ASN A 15 -17.69 25.49 11.66
N ASN A 16 -17.48 25.99 10.45
CA ASN A 16 -18.11 25.46 9.24
C ASN A 16 -17.18 24.49 8.46
N VAL A 17 -15.99 24.19 9.01
CA VAL A 17 -14.98 23.39 8.34
C VAL A 17 -14.52 22.27 9.26
N ILE A 18 -14.53 21.04 8.80
CA ILE A 18 -13.86 19.93 9.49
C ILE A 18 -12.37 20.01 9.14
N HIS A 19 -11.52 20.18 10.14
CA HIS A 19 -10.10 20.35 9.97
C HIS A 19 -9.33 19.08 10.38
N LEU A 20 -9.00 18.24 9.39
CA LEU A 20 -8.19 17.06 9.62
C LEU A 20 -6.71 17.42 9.42
N LYS A 21 -5.87 17.06 10.37
CA LYS A 21 -4.42 17.23 10.32
C LYS A 21 -3.75 15.88 10.31
N LEU A 22 -2.96 15.63 9.28
CA LEU A 22 -2.07 14.46 9.32
C LEU A 22 -1.04 14.66 10.44
N ASN A 23 -0.82 13.61 11.24
CA ASN A 23 0.13 13.63 12.36
C ASN A 23 1.59 13.85 11.91
N HIS A 24 1.87 13.60 10.64
CA HIS A 24 3.20 13.73 10.05
C HIS A 24 3.36 15.07 9.34
N LYS A 25 3.83 16.07 10.07
CA LYS A 25 4.21 17.35 9.48
C LYS A 25 5.41 17.14 8.54
N ASN A 26 5.34 17.72 7.34
CA ASN A 26 6.42 17.72 6.34
C ASN A 26 6.76 16.34 5.73
N MET A 27 5.89 15.35 5.77
CA MET A 27 6.14 14.07 5.12
C MET A 27 6.19 14.18 3.58
N ARG A 28 5.38 15.06 2.99
CA ARG A 28 5.32 15.26 1.54
C ARG A 28 6.68 15.60 0.89
N PRO A 29 7.50 16.53 1.41
CA PRO A 29 8.84 16.79 0.87
C PRO A 29 9.77 15.59 0.98
N VAL A 30 9.70 14.84 2.07
CA VAL A 30 10.51 13.64 2.29
C VAL A 30 10.14 12.55 1.28
N VAL A 31 8.86 12.25 1.11
CA VAL A 31 8.37 11.27 0.13
C VAL A 31 8.72 11.69 -1.29
N ASN A 32 8.54 12.97 -1.65
CA ASN A 32 8.92 13.49 -2.96
C ASN A 32 10.43 13.39 -3.21
N GLY A 33 11.25 13.71 -2.21
CA GLY A 33 12.71 13.61 -2.32
C GLY A 33 13.18 12.16 -2.53
N LEU A 34 12.62 11.23 -1.77
CA LEU A 34 12.87 9.80 -1.94
C LEU A 34 12.42 9.32 -3.32
N TYR A 35 11.18 9.62 -3.72
CA TYR A 35 10.65 9.24 -5.01
C TYR A 35 11.54 9.74 -6.16
N GLN A 36 11.94 11.02 -6.15
CA GLN A 36 12.80 11.57 -7.21
C GLN A 36 14.17 10.89 -7.26
N SER A 37 14.75 10.58 -6.10
CA SER A 37 16.05 9.91 -6.01
C SER A 37 15.98 8.49 -6.56
N TYR A 38 14.98 7.71 -6.14
CA TYR A 38 14.76 6.36 -6.65
C TYR A 38 14.36 6.33 -8.13
N PHE A 39 13.54 7.28 -8.57
CA PHE A 39 13.18 7.41 -9.98
C PHE A 39 14.40 7.63 -10.88
N ARG A 40 15.37 8.46 -10.44
CA ARG A 40 16.64 8.64 -11.16
C ARG A 40 17.47 7.36 -11.18
N LEU A 41 17.50 6.61 -10.08
CA LEU A 41 18.18 5.32 -10.01
C LEU A 41 17.55 4.29 -10.96
N VAL A 42 16.21 4.21 -10.98
CA VAL A 42 15.48 3.32 -11.89
C VAL A 42 15.76 3.70 -13.35
N GLN A 43 15.71 5.00 -13.69
CA GLN A 43 16.03 5.45 -15.05
C GLN A 43 17.49 5.12 -15.44
N ALA A 44 18.42 5.29 -14.51
CA ALA A 44 19.83 4.93 -14.75
C ALA A 44 20.00 3.41 -14.92
N ALA A 45 19.30 2.62 -14.13
CA ALA A 45 19.31 1.16 -14.23
C ALA A 45 18.72 0.67 -15.56
N ILE A 46 17.61 1.26 -16.01
CA ILE A 46 17.00 0.95 -17.32
C ILE A 46 17.98 1.30 -18.46
N LYS A 47 18.57 2.51 -18.44
CA LYS A 47 19.54 2.91 -19.45
C LYS A 47 20.77 2.00 -19.48
N ASN A 48 21.28 1.59 -18.30
CA ASN A 48 22.38 0.65 -18.23
C ASN A 48 21.98 -0.73 -18.78
N TYR A 49 20.76 -1.19 -18.48
CA TYR A 49 20.24 -2.45 -19.02
C TYR A 49 20.07 -2.39 -20.55
N GLU A 50 19.51 -1.30 -21.08
CA GLU A 50 19.41 -1.08 -22.54
C GLU A 50 20.79 -1.04 -23.17
N TRP A 51 21.77 -0.39 -22.51
CA TRP A 51 23.16 -0.38 -22.97
C TRP A 51 23.75 -1.79 -22.98
N ASP A 52 23.61 -2.57 -21.91
CA ASP A 52 24.18 -3.91 -21.81
C ASP A 52 23.55 -4.91 -22.81
N GLN A 53 22.28 -4.70 -23.16
CA GLN A 53 21.60 -5.48 -24.20
C GLN A 53 21.93 -5.01 -25.63
N GLY A 54 22.44 -3.80 -25.78
CA GLY A 54 22.85 -3.25 -27.05
C GLY A 54 24.10 -3.97 -27.59
N GLN A 55 24.23 -3.99 -28.92
CA GLN A 55 25.46 -4.45 -29.55
C GLN A 55 26.44 -3.28 -29.67
N HIS A 56 27.48 -3.29 -28.85
CA HIS A 56 28.53 -2.27 -28.90
C HIS A 56 29.76 -2.83 -29.59
N TRP A 57 30.28 -2.09 -30.55
CA TRP A 57 31.42 -2.46 -31.34
C TRP A 57 32.52 -1.41 -31.15
N LYS A 58 33.76 -1.87 -31.01
CA LYS A 58 34.94 -1.02 -31.10
C LYS A 58 35.50 -1.16 -32.48
N VAL A 59 35.79 -0.06 -33.12
CA VAL A 59 36.47 -0.05 -34.40
C VAL A 59 37.90 0.45 -34.16
N HIS A 60 38.86 -0.42 -34.37
CA HIS A 60 40.26 -0.03 -34.34
C HIS A 60 40.65 0.43 -35.75
N VAL A 61 41.14 1.65 -35.86
CA VAL A 61 41.55 2.24 -37.14
C VAL A 61 43.07 2.38 -37.13
N SER A 62 43.74 1.72 -38.07
CA SER A 62 45.18 1.81 -38.20
C SER A 62 45.64 3.22 -38.57
N GLN A 63 46.92 3.52 -38.33
CA GLN A 63 47.49 4.83 -38.57
C GLN A 63 47.49 5.21 -40.05
N MET A 64 47.51 4.23 -40.96
CA MET A 64 47.42 4.44 -42.41
C MET A 64 46.05 4.97 -42.81
N ALA A 65 44.98 4.48 -42.23
CA ALA A 65 43.63 4.93 -42.53
C ALA A 65 43.33 6.36 -42.03
N ARG A 66 44.07 6.86 -41.04
CA ARG A 66 43.94 8.22 -40.51
C ARG A 66 44.61 9.31 -41.30
N GLY A 67 45.53 8.97 -42.20
CA GLY A 67 46.36 9.94 -42.94
C GLY A 67 45.71 10.55 -44.17
N ASP A 68 44.49 10.20 -44.50
CA ASP A 68 43.80 10.67 -45.71
C ASP A 68 42.98 11.95 -45.45
N GLU A 69 43.12 12.95 -46.31
CA GLU A 69 42.27 14.15 -46.28
C GLU A 69 40.83 13.77 -46.55
N GLY A 70 39.93 14.02 -45.64
CA GLY A 70 38.54 13.60 -45.70
C GLY A 70 38.23 12.27 -45.02
N TRP A 71 39.21 11.66 -44.31
CA TRP A 71 39.03 10.42 -43.61
C TRP A 71 37.80 10.41 -42.68
N ALA A 72 37.56 11.49 -41.92
CA ALA A 72 36.43 11.58 -41.02
C ALA A 72 35.06 11.49 -41.74
N GLN A 73 34.95 12.12 -42.91
CA GLN A 73 33.70 12.10 -43.70
C GLN A 73 33.48 10.71 -44.32
N ASN A 74 34.55 10.10 -44.86
CA ASN A 74 34.50 8.74 -45.40
C ASN A 74 34.21 7.70 -44.34
N PHE A 75 34.79 7.84 -43.15
CA PHE A 75 34.51 6.97 -42.03
C PHE A 75 33.03 7.09 -41.55
N GLN A 76 32.51 8.30 -41.47
CA GLN A 76 31.11 8.51 -41.09
C GLN A 76 30.17 7.95 -42.14
N ALA A 77 30.47 8.16 -43.41
CA ALA A 77 29.66 7.59 -44.53
C ALA A 77 29.65 6.05 -44.50
N MET A 78 30.82 5.43 -44.20
CA MET A 78 30.95 3.99 -44.04
C MET A 78 30.13 3.47 -42.86
N ILE A 79 30.17 4.14 -41.72
CA ILE A 79 29.35 3.79 -40.54
C ILE A 79 27.89 3.85 -40.89
N GLU A 80 27.43 4.89 -41.60
CA GLU A 80 26.02 5.06 -41.92
C GLU A 80 25.54 4.08 -43.01
N ALA A 81 26.34 3.81 -43.99
CA ALA A 81 25.98 2.96 -45.12
C ALA A 81 26.10 1.46 -44.84
N GLN A 82 27.02 1.06 -44.00
CA GLN A 82 27.39 -0.36 -43.81
C GLN A 82 27.19 -0.85 -42.35
N VAL A 83 27.73 -0.13 -41.36
CA VAL A 83 27.72 -0.59 -39.97
C VAL A 83 26.33 -0.48 -39.35
N LYS A 84 25.64 0.65 -39.54
CA LYS A 84 24.28 0.82 -38.98
C LYS A 84 23.28 -0.18 -39.56
N PRO A 85 23.22 -0.45 -40.87
CA PRO A 85 22.35 -1.49 -41.42
C PRO A 85 22.70 -2.89 -40.89
N PHE A 86 23.99 -3.18 -40.73
CA PHE A 86 24.44 -4.45 -40.14
C PHE A 86 23.94 -4.63 -38.69
N LEU A 87 24.05 -3.60 -37.87
CA LEU A 87 23.59 -3.65 -36.49
C LEU A 87 22.05 -3.77 -36.36
N ASN A 88 21.32 -3.25 -37.35
CA ASN A 88 19.85 -3.24 -37.31
C ASN A 88 19.23 -4.45 -38.04
N SER A 89 20.00 -5.31 -38.68
CA SER A 89 19.49 -6.45 -39.44
C SER A 89 19.97 -7.81 -38.87
N ASN A 90 19.03 -8.77 -38.88
CA ASN A 90 19.36 -10.17 -38.55
C ASN A 90 19.95 -10.85 -39.78
N GLY A 91 21.28 -10.84 -39.93
CA GLY A 91 21.94 -11.60 -40.98
C GLY A 91 22.61 -10.76 -42.10
N ALA A 92 22.96 -9.50 -41.84
CA ALA A 92 23.77 -8.69 -42.70
C ALA A 92 25.26 -9.11 -42.63
N ILE A 93 26.00 -8.83 -43.71
CA ILE A 93 27.45 -9.04 -43.81
C ILE A 93 28.12 -7.70 -43.55
N LEU A 94 29.05 -7.65 -42.62
CA LEU A 94 29.90 -6.50 -42.41
C LEU A 94 31.20 -6.75 -43.19
N PRO A 95 31.49 -5.95 -44.23
CA PRO A 95 32.74 -6.09 -44.93
C PRO A 95 33.89 -5.61 -44.07
N GLU A 96 34.98 -6.36 -44.03
CA GLU A 96 36.22 -6.00 -43.34
C GLU A 96 37.13 -5.31 -44.39
N PHE A 97 37.60 -4.11 -44.06
CA PHE A 97 38.48 -3.33 -44.93
C PHE A 97 39.89 -3.28 -44.28
N ASP A 98 40.88 -3.25 -45.11
CA ASP A 98 42.27 -3.07 -44.64
C ASP A 98 42.40 -1.81 -43.77
N GLY A 99 42.92 -2.00 -42.56
CA GLY A 99 43.11 -0.93 -41.58
C GLY A 99 41.96 -0.68 -40.66
N TYR A 100 40.85 -1.45 -40.71
CA TYR A 100 39.72 -1.40 -39.79
C TYR A 100 39.51 -2.77 -39.16
N GLU A 101 39.68 -2.83 -37.87
CA GLU A 101 39.38 -4.04 -37.08
C GLU A 101 38.16 -3.79 -36.23
N TYR A 102 37.20 -4.72 -36.29
CA TYR A 102 35.95 -4.65 -35.54
C TYR A 102 36.02 -5.63 -34.38
N GLU A 103 35.95 -5.12 -33.17
CA GLU A 103 35.90 -5.94 -31.99
C GLU A 103 34.56 -5.69 -31.28
N LYS A 104 33.88 -6.75 -30.91
CA LYS A 104 32.68 -6.60 -30.06
C LYS A 104 33.14 -6.07 -28.69
N ALA A 105 32.71 -4.87 -28.35
CA ALA A 105 32.97 -4.34 -27.04
C ALA A 105 32.20 -5.24 -26.05
N SER A 106 32.94 -6.06 -25.32
CA SER A 106 32.35 -6.79 -24.20
C SER A 106 31.79 -5.76 -23.24
N GLY A 107 30.48 -5.76 -23.06
CA GLY A 107 29.83 -5.01 -21.99
C GLY A 107 30.57 -5.39 -20.69
N THR A 108 30.82 -4.43 -19.84
CA THR A 108 31.37 -4.69 -18.52
C THR A 108 30.48 -5.72 -17.88
N SER A 109 30.96 -6.96 -17.75
CA SER A 109 30.17 -8.11 -17.33
C SER A 109 29.63 -7.93 -15.92
N GLY A 110 28.46 -7.46 -15.86
CA GLY A 110 27.57 -7.38 -14.75
C GLY A 110 26.21 -7.23 -15.36
N ALA A 111 25.69 -8.32 -15.99
CA ALA A 111 24.30 -8.36 -16.36
C ALA A 111 23.52 -7.99 -15.09
N LYS A 112 23.22 -6.70 -14.96
CA LYS A 112 22.32 -6.26 -13.89
C LYS A 112 20.99 -6.91 -14.20
N ASP A 113 20.65 -7.84 -13.34
CA ASP A 113 19.41 -8.59 -13.43
C ASP A 113 18.25 -7.57 -13.39
N THR A 114 17.25 -7.78 -14.21
CA THR A 114 15.99 -7.02 -14.16
C THR A 114 15.35 -7.06 -12.76
N ARG A 115 15.77 -8.00 -11.93
CA ARG A 115 15.43 -8.08 -10.50
C ARG A 115 15.89 -6.86 -9.71
N ASP A 116 17.03 -6.25 -10.05
CA ASP A 116 17.50 -5.03 -9.38
C ASP A 116 16.57 -3.85 -9.63
N ILE A 117 16.04 -3.74 -10.86
CA ILE A 117 15.04 -2.71 -11.22
C ILE A 117 13.75 -2.95 -10.45
N LYS A 118 13.31 -4.20 -10.36
CA LYS A 118 12.12 -4.57 -9.59
C LYS A 118 12.29 -4.24 -8.12
N ASN A 119 13.41 -4.59 -7.51
CA ASN A 119 13.71 -4.29 -6.12
C ASN A 119 13.69 -2.78 -5.84
N LEU A 120 14.27 -1.96 -6.73
CA LEU A 120 14.22 -0.50 -6.61
C LEU A 120 12.79 0.06 -6.66
N ILE A 121 11.91 -0.53 -7.46
CA ILE A 121 10.50 -0.14 -7.52
C ILE A 121 9.78 -0.58 -6.24
N GLU A 122 10.01 -1.80 -5.75
CA GLU A 122 9.46 -2.29 -4.48
C GLU A 122 9.89 -1.41 -3.31
N ASP A 123 11.14 -0.97 -3.26
CA ASP A 123 11.63 -0.03 -2.24
C ASP A 123 10.84 1.29 -2.23
N ILE A 124 10.50 1.83 -3.41
CA ILE A 124 9.69 3.06 -3.51
C ILE A 124 8.32 2.85 -2.85
N PHE A 125 7.67 1.72 -3.13
CA PHE A 125 6.38 1.39 -2.52
C PHE A 125 6.50 1.20 -1.02
N ASP A 126 7.54 0.48 -0.56
CA ASP A 126 7.77 0.21 0.86
C ASP A 126 8.03 1.51 1.64
N PHE A 127 8.87 2.39 1.15
CA PHE A 127 9.13 3.67 1.80
C PHE A 127 7.90 4.59 1.80
N THR A 128 7.16 4.60 0.70
CA THR A 128 5.92 5.37 0.63
C THR A 128 4.87 4.83 1.59
N ALA A 129 4.69 3.53 1.65
CA ALA A 129 3.79 2.87 2.57
C ALA A 129 4.13 3.20 4.04
N ARG A 130 5.40 3.07 4.41
CA ARG A 130 5.90 3.42 5.76
C ARG A 130 5.66 4.89 6.11
N ALA A 131 5.81 5.79 5.14
CA ALA A 131 5.57 7.22 5.36
C ALA A 131 4.11 7.52 5.73
N PHE A 132 3.16 6.72 5.25
CA PHE A 132 1.75 6.83 5.58
C PHE A 132 1.28 5.82 6.63
N LEU A 133 2.21 5.11 7.29
CA LEU A 133 1.93 4.06 8.28
C LEU A 133 1.10 2.88 7.71
N ILE A 134 1.09 2.73 6.40
CA ILE A 134 0.42 1.62 5.72
C ILE A 134 1.37 0.42 5.71
N PRO A 135 0.94 -0.78 6.12
CA PRO A 135 1.76 -1.99 5.98
C PRO A 135 2.11 -2.27 4.52
N ALA A 136 3.40 -2.44 4.23
CA ALA A 136 3.90 -2.64 2.87
C ALA A 136 3.27 -3.84 2.14
N VAL A 137 2.88 -4.87 2.89
CA VAL A 137 2.19 -6.07 2.37
C VAL A 137 0.90 -5.71 1.63
N LEU A 138 0.14 -4.72 2.12
CA LEU A 138 -1.12 -4.27 1.49
C LEU A 138 -0.89 -3.48 0.19
N VAL A 139 0.27 -2.83 0.07
CA VAL A 139 0.63 -2.04 -1.12
C VAL A 139 1.24 -2.94 -2.20
N ASN A 140 2.04 -3.92 -1.78
CA ASN A 140 2.76 -4.80 -2.69
C ASN A 140 1.92 -5.97 -3.23
N GLY A 141 0.65 -6.09 -2.82
CA GLY A 141 -0.27 -7.12 -3.29
C GLY A 141 0.09 -8.55 -2.85
N LYS A 142 0.90 -8.71 -1.79
CA LYS A 142 1.20 -10.02 -1.22
C LYS A 142 -0.01 -10.51 -0.43
N VAL A 143 -0.36 -11.79 -0.60
CA VAL A 143 -1.53 -12.39 0.07
C VAL A 143 -1.21 -12.84 1.50
N GLU A 144 0.03 -13.25 1.75
CA GLU A 144 0.46 -13.74 3.06
C GLU A 144 0.53 -12.62 4.11
N GLY A 145 -0.02 -12.87 5.29
CA GLY A 145 0.02 -11.92 6.41
C GLY A 145 -0.95 -10.74 6.30
N THR A 146 -1.94 -10.80 5.41
CA THR A 146 -2.90 -9.72 5.18
C THR A 146 -3.82 -9.45 6.38
N ALA A 147 -4.17 -10.45 7.17
CA ALA A 147 -5.05 -10.29 8.34
C ALA A 147 -4.41 -9.37 9.39
N ASP A 148 -3.16 -9.66 9.81
CA ASP A 148 -2.41 -8.81 10.74
C ASP A 148 -2.10 -7.44 10.14
N ALA A 149 -1.81 -7.40 8.83
CA ALA A 149 -1.57 -6.15 8.13
C ALA A 149 -2.82 -5.26 8.10
N ASN A 150 -4.01 -5.83 7.88
CA ASN A 150 -5.28 -5.10 7.93
C ASN A 150 -5.54 -4.53 9.33
N THR A 151 -5.32 -5.32 10.38
CA THR A 151 -5.46 -4.83 11.75
C THR A 151 -4.52 -3.66 12.05
N ARG A 152 -3.25 -3.77 11.65
CA ARG A 152 -2.27 -2.68 11.81
C ARG A 152 -2.62 -1.46 10.97
N PHE A 153 -3.14 -1.66 9.76
CA PHE A 153 -3.60 -0.57 8.90
C PHE A 153 -4.75 0.21 9.55
N LEU A 154 -5.75 -0.50 10.09
CA LEU A 154 -6.83 0.15 10.81
C LEU A 154 -6.31 0.95 12.00
N THR A 155 -5.57 0.29 12.90
CA THR A 155 -5.12 0.91 14.16
C THR A 155 -4.18 2.08 13.95
N ASN A 156 -3.26 2.00 12.97
CA ASN A 156 -2.20 3.01 12.82
C ASN A 156 -2.54 4.08 11.80
N CYS A 157 -3.38 3.78 10.81
CA CYS A 157 -3.67 4.69 9.70
C CYS A 157 -5.11 5.22 9.75
N ILE A 158 -6.09 4.34 9.94
CA ILE A 158 -7.51 4.70 9.83
C ILE A 158 -8.07 5.24 11.14
N ASP A 159 -7.87 4.53 12.25
CA ASP A 159 -8.42 4.94 13.57
C ASP A 159 -8.01 6.36 13.95
N PRO A 160 -6.75 6.82 13.78
CA PRO A 160 -6.39 8.19 14.07
C PRO A 160 -7.13 9.23 13.23
N ILE A 161 -7.52 8.89 12.00
CA ILE A 161 -8.34 9.76 11.13
C ILE A 161 -9.78 9.77 11.62
N CYS A 162 -10.32 8.61 11.97
CA CYS A 162 -11.66 8.48 12.52
C CYS A 162 -11.79 9.24 13.84
N ASP A 163 -10.78 9.16 14.72
CA ASP A 163 -10.74 9.88 15.99
C ASP A 163 -10.74 11.39 15.79
N GLN A 164 -9.90 11.91 14.89
CA GLN A 164 -9.92 13.34 14.55
C GLN A 164 -11.25 13.79 13.99
N LEU A 165 -11.86 12.98 13.12
CA LEU A 165 -13.18 13.28 12.54
C LEU A 165 -14.26 13.27 13.63
N GLN A 166 -14.22 12.32 14.54
CA GLN A 166 -15.13 12.18 15.68
C GLN A 166 -15.00 13.37 16.62
N GLU A 167 -13.76 13.76 17.00
CA GLU A 167 -13.49 14.90 17.88
C GLU A 167 -13.98 16.21 17.25
N GLU A 168 -13.63 16.48 15.99
CA GLU A 168 -14.04 17.68 15.29
C GLU A 168 -15.56 17.76 15.11
N ALA A 169 -16.20 16.65 14.73
CA ALA A 169 -17.66 16.60 14.56
C ALA A 169 -18.39 16.78 15.90
N THR A 170 -17.93 16.11 16.96
CA THR A 170 -18.47 16.23 18.31
C THR A 170 -18.35 17.66 18.84
N ARG A 171 -17.14 18.24 18.73
CA ARG A 171 -16.87 19.61 19.18
C ARG A 171 -17.78 20.63 18.49
N LYS A 172 -17.99 20.48 17.20
CA LYS A 172 -18.77 21.44 16.39
C LYS A 172 -20.28 21.25 16.53
N ARG A 173 -20.71 20.02 16.74
CA ARG A 173 -22.15 19.71 16.86
C ARG A 173 -22.70 19.95 18.26
N TYR A 174 -21.97 19.51 19.28
CA TYR A 174 -22.45 19.49 20.67
C TYR A 174 -21.73 20.49 21.57
N GLY A 175 -20.54 20.95 21.18
CA GLY A 175 -19.75 21.84 22.00
C GLY A 175 -19.26 21.17 23.30
N TYR A 176 -18.68 22.00 24.19
CA TYR A 176 -18.13 21.52 25.46
C TYR A 176 -19.23 20.97 26.41
N ASP A 177 -20.37 21.66 26.46
CA ASP A 177 -21.47 21.28 27.37
C ASP A 177 -22.15 19.99 26.96
N GLY A 178 -22.31 19.75 25.66
CA GLY A 178 -22.83 18.48 25.15
C GLY A 178 -21.89 17.32 25.43
N TRP A 179 -20.61 17.52 25.21
CA TRP A 179 -19.60 16.51 25.50
C TRP A 179 -19.60 16.10 26.98
N HIS A 180 -19.69 17.05 27.90
CA HIS A 180 -19.81 16.77 29.34
C HIS A 180 -21.09 16.00 29.72
N ARG A 181 -22.16 16.13 28.94
CA ARG A 181 -23.39 15.32 29.13
C ARG A 181 -23.29 13.91 28.55
N GLY A 182 -22.21 13.64 27.83
CA GLY A 182 -22.01 12.34 27.16
C GLY A 182 -22.52 12.31 25.70
N ASP A 183 -22.87 13.49 25.14
CA ASP A 183 -23.26 13.58 23.73
C ASP A 183 -22.01 13.55 22.83
N PHE A 184 -21.90 12.59 21.95
CA PHE A 184 -20.77 12.49 21.02
C PHE A 184 -21.19 11.82 19.70
N ILE A 185 -20.44 12.11 18.66
CA ILE A 185 -20.55 11.42 17.38
C ILE A 185 -19.46 10.35 17.36
N ARG A 186 -19.82 9.12 17.07
CA ARG A 186 -18.87 8.03 16.88
C ARG A 186 -18.67 7.77 15.40
N VAL A 187 -17.40 7.69 15.00
CA VAL A 187 -17.02 7.25 13.65
C VAL A 187 -16.48 5.84 13.78
N ASP A 188 -17.13 4.89 13.14
CA ASP A 188 -16.81 3.47 13.27
C ASP A 188 -15.99 3.01 12.06
N SER A 189 -14.76 2.58 12.30
CA SER A 189 -13.84 2.03 11.30
C SER A 189 -14.04 0.53 11.06
N SER A 190 -14.81 -0.16 11.92
CA SER A 190 -14.97 -1.62 11.85
C SER A 190 -15.64 -2.11 10.57
N SER A 191 -16.44 -1.25 9.92
CA SER A 191 -17.10 -1.57 8.65
C SER A 191 -16.14 -1.65 7.44
N ILE A 192 -14.88 -1.20 7.60
CA ILE A 192 -13.88 -1.23 6.52
C ILE A 192 -13.34 -2.64 6.31
N ILE A 193 -13.28 -3.45 7.37
CA ILE A 193 -12.92 -4.87 7.26
C ILE A 193 -14.17 -5.67 6.94
N HIS A 194 -14.07 -6.51 5.90
CA HIS A 194 -15.11 -7.49 5.63
C HIS A 194 -15.10 -8.54 6.74
N PHE A 195 -16.14 -8.53 7.59
CA PHE A 195 -16.32 -9.52 8.64
C PHE A 195 -16.98 -10.76 8.04
N ASP A 196 -16.20 -11.83 7.88
CA ASP A 196 -16.74 -13.12 7.45
C ASP A 196 -17.32 -13.86 8.66
N LEU A 197 -18.66 -13.98 8.69
CA LEU A 197 -19.39 -14.69 9.72
C LEU A 197 -19.03 -16.18 9.78
N PHE A 198 -18.73 -16.79 8.64
CA PHE A 198 -18.44 -18.23 8.58
C PHE A 198 -17.05 -18.54 9.11
N GLU A 199 -16.06 -17.73 8.78
CA GLU A 199 -14.71 -17.85 9.33
C GLU A 199 -14.68 -17.58 10.85
N ASN A 200 -15.56 -16.72 11.34
CA ASN A 200 -15.62 -16.32 12.74
C ASN A 200 -16.76 -17.00 13.53
N ALA A 201 -17.42 -18.00 13.00
CA ALA A 201 -18.60 -18.63 13.62
C ALA A 201 -18.38 -19.07 15.08
N ALA A 202 -17.22 -19.67 15.39
CA ALA A 202 -16.88 -20.08 16.77
C ALA A 202 -16.70 -18.90 17.73
N ASN A 203 -16.21 -17.76 17.25
CA ASN A 203 -16.07 -16.55 18.04
C ASN A 203 -17.42 -15.88 18.26
N VAL A 204 -18.27 -15.88 17.24
CA VAL A 204 -19.65 -15.38 17.32
C VAL A 204 -20.46 -16.16 18.35
N GLU A 205 -20.38 -17.50 18.32
CA GLU A 205 -21.02 -18.37 19.30
C GLU A 205 -20.59 -18.00 20.75
N LYS A 206 -19.29 -17.81 20.96
CA LYS A 206 -18.77 -17.42 22.27
C LYS A 206 -19.24 -16.03 22.71
N LEU A 207 -19.27 -15.06 21.80
CA LEU A 207 -19.69 -13.68 22.09
C LEU A 207 -21.19 -13.63 22.44
N VAL A 208 -22.03 -14.30 21.68
CA VAL A 208 -23.46 -14.39 21.94
C VAL A 208 -23.73 -15.23 23.19
N GLY A 209 -23.08 -16.39 23.31
CA GLY A 209 -23.26 -17.31 24.44
C GLY A 209 -22.71 -16.78 25.78
N SER A 210 -21.84 -15.78 25.77
CA SER A 210 -21.37 -15.07 27.00
C SER A 210 -22.32 -13.95 27.43
N GLY A 211 -23.32 -13.62 26.63
CA GLY A 211 -24.22 -12.50 26.88
C GLY A 211 -23.62 -11.13 26.57
N ALA A 212 -22.44 -11.08 25.97
CA ALA A 212 -21.77 -9.82 25.65
C ALA A 212 -22.42 -9.11 24.45
N TYR A 213 -22.92 -9.88 23.48
CA TYR A 213 -23.54 -9.39 22.25
C TYR A 213 -24.88 -10.09 21.96
N THR A 214 -25.81 -9.34 21.37
CA THR A 214 -27.04 -9.89 20.85
C THR A 214 -26.86 -10.44 19.44
N ILE A 215 -27.84 -11.19 18.95
CA ILE A 215 -27.83 -11.68 17.57
C ILE A 215 -27.85 -10.50 16.57
N ASN A 216 -28.63 -9.47 16.87
CA ASN A 216 -28.69 -8.27 16.04
C ASN A 216 -27.41 -7.45 16.06
N ASP A 217 -26.64 -7.44 17.15
CA ASP A 217 -25.33 -6.78 17.19
C ASP A 217 -24.33 -7.46 16.26
N VAL A 218 -24.33 -8.79 16.24
CA VAL A 218 -23.48 -9.56 15.31
C VAL A 218 -23.90 -9.30 13.86
N ARG A 219 -25.20 -9.24 13.59
CA ARG A 219 -25.71 -8.95 12.24
C ARG A 219 -25.34 -7.54 11.79
N ARG A 220 -25.43 -6.54 12.70
CA ARG A 220 -24.95 -5.17 12.42
C ARG A 220 -23.46 -5.14 12.10
N ALA A 221 -22.65 -5.85 12.89
CA ALA A 221 -21.21 -5.94 12.65
C ALA A 221 -20.87 -6.61 11.31
N ALA A 222 -21.68 -7.58 10.88
CA ALA A 222 -21.56 -8.25 9.59
C ALA A 222 -22.24 -7.51 8.42
N ASN A 223 -22.71 -6.28 8.66
CA ASN A 223 -23.46 -5.48 7.67
C ASN A 223 -24.69 -6.21 7.08
N GLN A 224 -25.35 -7.03 7.91
CA GLN A 224 -26.58 -7.74 7.55
C GLN A 224 -27.80 -7.02 8.09
N ALA A 225 -28.96 -7.23 7.42
CA ALA A 225 -30.22 -6.72 7.91
C ALA A 225 -30.56 -7.31 9.29
N ILE A 226 -31.05 -6.45 10.20
CA ILE A 226 -31.50 -6.87 11.54
C ILE A 226 -32.77 -7.73 11.45
N ILE A 227 -32.97 -8.57 12.44
CA ILE A 227 -34.20 -9.33 12.61
C ILE A 227 -35.12 -8.49 13.51
N ASN A 228 -36.32 -8.17 13.02
CA ASN A 228 -37.29 -7.34 13.77
C ASN A 228 -38.14 -8.19 14.73
N GLU A 229 -37.52 -9.07 15.48
CA GLU A 229 -38.17 -9.90 16.48
C GLU A 229 -37.52 -9.64 17.85
N PRO A 230 -38.32 -9.55 18.94
CA PRO A 230 -37.78 -9.21 20.28
C PRO A 230 -36.63 -10.10 20.74
N TRP A 231 -36.68 -11.40 20.44
CA TRP A 231 -35.65 -12.36 20.82
C TRP A 231 -34.27 -12.08 20.19
N ALA A 232 -34.21 -11.38 19.09
CA ALA A 232 -32.95 -11.11 18.39
C ALA A 232 -32.12 -9.99 19.07
N ASP A 233 -32.74 -9.20 19.92
CA ASP A 233 -32.09 -8.16 20.74
C ASP A 233 -31.94 -8.60 22.22
N GLU A 234 -32.27 -9.85 22.54
CA GLU A 234 -32.07 -10.41 23.87
C GLU A 234 -30.61 -10.94 24.03
N HIS A 235 -30.10 -10.82 25.25
CA HIS A 235 -28.80 -11.37 25.61
C HIS A 235 -28.93 -12.83 26.05
N TYR A 236 -28.21 -13.71 25.40
CA TYR A 236 -28.21 -15.14 25.70
C TYR A 236 -26.98 -15.50 26.52
N MET A 237 -27.15 -16.36 27.52
CA MET A 237 -26.04 -16.89 28.30
C MET A 237 -26.12 -18.42 28.32
N THR A 238 -25.01 -19.06 28.03
CA THR A 238 -24.94 -20.53 28.14
C THR A 238 -25.03 -20.96 29.60
N LEU A 239 -25.81 -22.03 29.87
CA LEU A 239 -25.98 -22.59 31.22
C LEU A 239 -24.67 -23.08 31.86
N ASN A 240 -23.62 -23.20 31.10
CA ASN A 240 -22.30 -23.61 31.59
C ASN A 240 -21.51 -22.50 32.28
N ILE A 241 -22.00 -21.24 32.24
CA ILE A 241 -21.38 -20.10 32.90
C ILE A 241 -22.18 -19.81 34.16
N SER A 242 -21.66 -20.24 35.30
CA SER A 242 -22.20 -19.90 36.61
C SER A 242 -21.33 -18.87 37.33
N THR A 243 -21.96 -17.99 38.11
CA THR A 243 -21.19 -17.11 39.00
C THR A 243 -20.53 -17.93 40.13
N MET A 244 -19.39 -17.45 40.65
CA MET A 244 -18.74 -18.14 41.77
C MET A 244 -19.71 -18.44 42.94
N GLY A 245 -20.70 -17.56 43.20
CA GLY A 245 -21.72 -17.77 44.19
C GLY A 245 -22.73 -18.87 43.86
N GLN A 246 -22.95 -19.16 42.57
CA GLN A 246 -23.80 -20.26 42.11
C GLN A 246 -23.04 -21.60 42.04
N ALA A 247 -21.74 -21.56 41.72
CA ALA A 247 -20.91 -22.76 41.72
C ALA A 247 -20.67 -23.34 43.10
N THR A 248 -20.81 -22.55 44.15
CA THR A 248 -20.66 -22.96 45.54
C THR A 248 -21.98 -23.35 46.23
N ARG A 249 -23.13 -23.22 45.55
CA ARG A 249 -24.39 -23.75 46.09
C ARG A 249 -24.39 -25.27 45.97
N PRO A 250 -24.58 -26.03 47.07
CA PRO A 250 -24.79 -27.46 46.98
C PRO A 250 -26.07 -27.69 46.13
N LEU A 251 -26.00 -28.64 45.19
CA LEU A 251 -27.14 -29.11 44.45
C LEU A 251 -28.16 -29.70 45.46
N THR A 252 -29.12 -28.90 45.86
CA THR A 252 -30.30 -29.41 46.56
C THR A 252 -31.06 -30.19 45.53
N GLN A 253 -31.02 -31.51 45.65
CA GLN A 253 -31.96 -32.40 44.95
C GLN A 253 -33.37 -32.01 45.42
N GLU A 254 -34.11 -31.29 44.57
CA GLU A 254 -35.58 -31.28 44.67
C GLU A 254 -36.03 -32.66 44.18
N GLY A 255 -36.21 -33.56 45.13
CA GLY A 255 -36.90 -34.81 44.95
C GLY A 255 -38.35 -34.46 44.66
N GLY A 256 -38.75 -34.60 43.39
CA GLY A 256 -40.19 -34.60 43.07
C GLY A 256 -40.83 -35.82 43.68
N GLU A 257 -41.66 -35.60 44.66
CA GLU A 257 -42.68 -36.55 45.00
C GLU A 257 -43.75 -36.51 43.91
N VAL A 258 -43.91 -37.65 43.26
CA VAL A 258 -45.02 -37.95 42.35
C VAL A 258 -46.09 -38.58 43.19
N GLU A 259 -47.21 -37.89 43.41
CA GLU A 259 -48.52 -38.50 43.69
C GLU A 259 -49.33 -38.62 42.38
#